data_2c3a2b635814d30074805ba268a62044
#
_entry.id   2c3a2b635814d30074805ba268a62044
#
_cell.length_a   1.000
_cell.length_b   1.000
_cell.length_c   1.000
_cell.angle_alpha   90.00
_cell.angle_beta   90.00
_cell.angle_gamma   90.00
#
_symmetry.space_group_name_H-M   'P 1'
#
loop_
_entity.id
_entity.type
_entity.pdbx_description
1 polymer ?
#
loop_
_entity_poly.entity_id
_entity_poly.type
_entity_poly.pdbx_seq_one_letter_code
_entity_poly.pdbx_strand_id
1 'polypeptide(L)'
;NWLDTTVKIMSAVNQENRDQMEAMASELCQEYIAKNDELANKNDMTALFRIGYGLYVVTSNDGKKDNGLIVNTVTQLTDSPFRVAVNINKTNYSHHVIKQTGVLNVNCLSVEAPFSVFEQFGFQSGRSADKFAGQKVNRSDNGLVFMSLKVEQYVDLGTHGMFICSVTEARVVSDQETMSYTYYQKNVKPKPETEGKKGFVCKVCGYIYEGDELPEDYICPLCKHGAVDFEPIG
;
A
#
# COMPACT_ATOMS: atom_id res chain seq x y z
N ASN A 1 28.74 0.75 15.47
CA ASN A 1 29.89 1.17 14.68
C ASN A 1 30.04 2.67 14.82
N TRP A 2 31.26 3.16 14.95
CA TRP A 2 31.59 4.57 14.91
C TRP A 2 31.99 4.89 13.48
N LEU A 3 31.60 6.07 12.98
CA LEU A 3 32.08 6.56 11.69
C LEU A 3 33.52 7.04 11.84
N ASP A 4 34.34 6.88 10.82
CA ASP A 4 35.68 7.40 10.77
C ASP A 4 35.72 8.93 10.61
N THR A 5 34.67 9.48 9.97
CA THR A 5 34.49 10.91 9.74
C THR A 5 33.86 11.59 10.96
N THR A 6 34.48 12.67 11.43
CA THR A 6 33.96 13.49 12.52
C THR A 6 33.80 14.93 12.08
N VAL A 7 32.77 15.61 12.58
CA VAL A 7 32.55 17.06 12.33
C VAL A 7 32.81 17.81 13.63
N LYS A 8 33.75 18.78 13.58
CA LYS A 8 34.09 19.63 14.72
C LYS A 8 33.71 21.08 14.44
N ILE A 9 32.69 21.58 15.14
CA ILE A 9 32.20 22.95 15.01
C ILE A 9 32.61 23.74 16.25
N MET A 10 33.36 24.84 16.10
CA MET A 10 33.87 25.63 17.21
C MET A 10 32.96 26.80 17.58
N SER A 11 32.38 27.53 16.61
CA SER A 11 31.50 28.66 16.86
C SER A 11 30.46 28.90 15.78
N ALA A 12 30.83 28.73 14.51
CA ALA A 12 29.96 28.87 13.36
C ALA A 12 30.35 27.85 12.30
N VAL A 13 29.36 27.42 11.48
CA VAL A 13 29.60 26.52 10.37
C VAL A 13 30.37 27.26 9.27
N ASN A 14 31.59 26.83 8.99
CA ASN A 14 32.40 27.30 7.89
C ASN A 14 32.40 26.29 6.73
N GLN A 15 33.17 26.58 5.65
CA GLN A 15 33.23 25.69 4.49
C GLN A 15 33.80 24.30 4.87
N GLU A 16 34.84 24.26 5.68
CA GLU A 16 35.45 23.01 6.15
C GLU A 16 34.44 22.13 6.90
N ASN A 17 33.60 22.74 7.74
CA ASN A 17 32.55 22.01 8.43
C ASN A 17 31.49 21.46 7.47
N ARG A 18 31.16 22.18 6.40
CA ARG A 18 30.23 21.70 5.36
C ARG A 18 30.80 20.49 4.65
N ASP A 19 32.07 20.56 4.24
CA ASP A 19 32.77 19.47 3.56
C ASP A 19 32.85 18.22 4.47
N GLN A 20 33.11 18.41 5.77
CA GLN A 20 33.10 17.33 6.76
C GLN A 20 31.71 16.72 6.94
N MET A 21 30.65 17.54 6.96
CA MET A 21 29.27 17.05 7.05
C MET A 21 28.86 16.27 5.79
N GLU A 22 29.27 16.73 4.61
CA GLU A 22 29.02 16.03 3.34
C GLU A 22 29.76 14.70 3.29
N ALA A 23 31.03 14.66 3.74
CA ALA A 23 31.80 13.43 3.83
C ALA A 23 31.16 12.43 4.79
N MET A 24 30.75 12.87 5.97
CA MET A 24 30.06 12.03 6.96
C MET A 24 28.70 11.52 6.44
N ALA A 25 27.94 12.37 5.77
CA ALA A 25 26.68 11.97 5.15
C ALA A 25 26.90 10.93 4.05
N SER A 26 27.93 11.11 3.22
CA SER A 26 28.30 10.15 2.17
C SER A 26 28.72 8.80 2.76
N GLU A 27 29.50 8.78 3.84
CA GLU A 27 29.91 7.57 4.54
C GLU A 27 28.70 6.82 5.10
N LEU A 28 27.77 7.52 5.75
CA LEU A 28 26.49 6.95 6.22
C LEU A 28 25.64 6.37 5.10
N CYS A 29 25.55 7.08 3.98
CA CYS A 29 24.80 6.61 2.82
C CYS A 29 25.43 5.36 2.20
N GLN A 30 26.76 5.29 2.10
CA GLN A 30 27.44 4.12 1.54
C GLN A 30 27.23 2.86 2.40
N GLU A 31 27.33 2.96 3.73
CA GLU A 31 27.02 1.83 4.62
C GLU A 31 25.56 1.37 4.48
N TYR A 32 24.65 2.32 4.37
CA TYR A 32 23.23 2.02 4.19
C TYR A 32 22.94 1.35 2.84
N ILE A 33 23.55 1.87 1.76
CA ILE A 33 23.42 1.30 0.41
C ILE A 33 24.00 -0.10 0.38
N ALA A 34 25.24 -0.30 0.87
CA ALA A 34 25.91 -1.60 0.89
C ALA A 34 25.11 -2.64 1.67
N LYS A 35 24.53 -2.25 2.81
CA LYS A 35 23.67 -3.13 3.62
C LYS A 35 22.37 -3.49 2.92
N ASN A 36 21.77 -2.53 2.21
CA ASN A 36 20.57 -2.79 1.43
C ASN A 36 20.86 -3.68 0.21
N ASP A 37 22.00 -3.48 -0.46
CA ASP A 37 22.42 -4.31 -1.58
C ASP A 37 22.74 -5.75 -1.12
N GLU A 38 23.36 -5.93 0.03
CA GLU A 38 23.56 -7.25 0.62
C GLU A 38 22.24 -7.96 0.94
N LEU A 39 21.27 -7.22 1.50
CA LEU A 39 19.93 -7.74 1.77
C LEU A 39 19.17 -8.06 0.47
N ALA A 40 19.27 -7.19 -0.54
CA ALA A 40 18.65 -7.42 -1.85
C ALA A 40 19.23 -8.64 -2.58
N ASN A 41 20.54 -8.85 -2.47
CA ASN A 41 21.21 -10.02 -3.04
C ASN A 41 20.88 -11.34 -2.33
N LYS A 42 20.52 -11.29 -1.03
CA LYS A 42 20.12 -12.48 -0.25
C LYS A 42 18.63 -12.79 -0.35
N ASN A 43 17.81 -11.78 -0.63
CA ASN A 43 16.35 -11.90 -0.61
C ASN A 43 15.78 -11.65 -1.99
N ASP A 44 15.30 -12.69 -2.63
CA ASP A 44 14.45 -12.53 -3.81
C ASP A 44 13.09 -11.95 -3.37
N MET A 45 12.96 -10.63 -3.53
CA MET A 45 11.71 -9.93 -3.17
C MET A 45 10.50 -10.46 -3.92
N THR A 46 10.71 -11.10 -5.08
CA THR A 46 9.61 -11.71 -5.84
C THR A 46 9.04 -12.95 -5.13
N ALA A 47 9.79 -13.54 -4.20
CA ALA A 47 9.30 -14.65 -3.38
C ALA A 47 8.05 -14.26 -2.56
N LEU A 48 7.96 -13.01 -2.11
CA LEU A 48 6.80 -12.50 -1.37
C LEU A 48 5.53 -12.44 -2.24
N PHE A 49 5.67 -12.29 -3.57
CA PHE A 49 4.54 -12.32 -4.50
C PHE A 49 3.97 -13.73 -4.70
N ARG A 50 4.66 -14.77 -4.22
CA ARG A 50 4.16 -16.15 -4.22
C ARG A 50 3.26 -16.47 -3.03
N ILE A 51 3.21 -15.59 -2.03
CA ILE A 51 2.25 -15.71 -0.94
C ILE A 51 0.85 -15.48 -1.53
N GLY A 52 -0.06 -16.43 -1.27
CA GLY A 52 -1.44 -16.32 -1.73
C GLY A 52 -2.18 -15.24 -0.93
N TYR A 53 -2.77 -14.28 -1.61
CA TYR A 53 -3.59 -13.23 -1.02
C TYR A 53 -4.97 -13.20 -1.69
N GLY A 54 -6.00 -12.95 -0.89
CA GLY A 54 -7.30 -12.46 -1.39
C GLY A 54 -7.25 -10.97 -1.73
N LEU A 55 -8.38 -10.42 -2.14
CA LEU A 55 -8.57 -8.98 -2.30
C LEU A 55 -9.82 -8.54 -1.57
N TYR A 56 -9.70 -7.41 -0.88
CA TYR A 56 -10.70 -6.94 0.07
C TYR A 56 -10.90 -5.43 -0.07
N VAL A 57 -12.16 -5.01 0.04
CA VAL A 57 -12.48 -3.61 0.32
C VAL A 57 -12.62 -3.47 1.83
N VAL A 58 -11.79 -2.63 2.43
CA VAL A 58 -11.88 -2.25 3.83
C VAL A 58 -12.51 -0.87 3.92
N THR A 59 -13.55 -0.73 4.73
CA THR A 59 -14.26 0.53 4.92
C THR A 59 -14.28 0.95 6.39
N SER A 60 -14.33 2.25 6.60
CA SER A 60 -14.46 2.87 7.93
C SER A 60 -15.11 4.25 7.79
N ASN A 61 -15.58 4.82 8.91
CA ASN A 61 -16.21 6.13 8.94
C ASN A 61 -15.52 6.99 10.00
N ASP A 62 -15.18 8.24 9.68
CA ASP A 62 -14.52 9.19 10.59
C ASP A 62 -15.50 10.04 11.41
N GLY A 63 -16.80 9.72 11.38
CA GLY A 63 -17.88 10.47 11.98
C GLY A 63 -18.47 11.55 11.07
N LYS A 64 -17.86 11.81 9.91
CA LYS A 64 -18.29 12.81 8.92
C LYS A 64 -18.56 12.18 7.55
N LYS A 65 -17.66 11.28 7.11
CA LYS A 65 -17.80 10.60 5.82
C LYS A 65 -17.26 9.18 5.88
N ASP A 66 -17.76 8.36 4.97
CA ASP A 66 -17.26 7.03 4.75
C ASP A 66 -15.93 7.06 3.99
N ASN A 67 -15.04 6.16 4.35
CA ASN A 67 -13.75 5.95 3.73
C ASN A 67 -13.58 4.48 3.40
N GLY A 68 -12.78 4.19 2.38
CA GLY A 68 -12.45 2.83 2.01
C GLY A 68 -11.15 2.74 1.23
N LEU A 69 -10.58 1.53 1.21
CA LEU A 69 -9.39 1.21 0.45
C LEU A 69 -9.41 -0.27 0.03
N ILE A 70 -8.61 -0.60 -0.98
CA ILE A 70 -8.31 -1.99 -1.32
C ILE A 70 -7.09 -2.44 -0.52
N VAL A 71 -7.17 -3.64 0.06
CA VAL A 71 -6.05 -4.36 0.67
C VAL A 71 -6.04 -5.82 0.23
N ASN A 72 -4.87 -6.44 0.28
CA ASN A 72 -4.69 -7.87 0.07
C ASN A 72 -4.27 -8.61 1.36
N THR A 73 -4.13 -7.89 2.45
CA THR A 73 -3.53 -8.35 3.71
C THR A 73 -4.57 -8.47 4.82
N VAL A 74 -5.59 -9.29 4.58
CA VAL A 74 -6.55 -9.72 5.60
C VAL A 74 -6.32 -11.19 5.88
N THR A 75 -6.12 -11.55 7.16
CA THR A 75 -5.78 -12.92 7.56
C THR A 75 -6.56 -13.30 8.82
N GLN A 76 -7.22 -14.45 8.79
CA GLN A 76 -7.80 -15.04 10.00
C GLN A 76 -6.68 -15.45 10.96
N LEU A 77 -6.80 -15.06 12.22
CA LEU A 77 -5.84 -15.40 13.27
C LEU A 77 -6.31 -16.55 14.15
N THR A 78 -7.57 -16.49 14.57
CA THR A 78 -8.18 -17.50 15.44
C THR A 78 -9.63 -17.74 15.03
N ASP A 79 -10.17 -18.88 15.41
CA ASP A 79 -11.55 -19.30 15.18
C ASP A 79 -12.42 -19.26 16.45
N SER A 80 -11.79 -19.27 17.62
CA SER A 80 -12.47 -19.18 18.91
C SER A 80 -11.62 -18.40 19.93
N PRO A 81 -11.90 -17.12 20.17
CA PRO A 81 -12.87 -16.26 19.48
C PRO A 81 -12.41 -15.92 18.05
N PHE A 82 -13.34 -15.53 17.17
CA PHE A 82 -13.00 -15.10 15.82
C PHE A 82 -12.16 -13.82 15.84
N ARG A 83 -10.94 -13.93 15.34
CA ARG A 83 -10.03 -12.79 15.17
C ARG A 83 -9.46 -12.73 13.77
N VAL A 84 -9.30 -11.52 13.28
CA VAL A 84 -8.76 -11.19 11.95
C VAL A 84 -7.68 -10.12 12.11
N ALA A 85 -6.56 -10.28 11.42
CA ALA A 85 -5.57 -9.23 11.23
C ALA A 85 -5.80 -8.52 9.90
N VAL A 86 -5.67 -7.19 9.91
CA VAL A 86 -5.71 -6.34 8.72
C VAL A 86 -4.48 -5.44 8.73
N ASN A 87 -3.60 -5.58 7.72
CA ASN A 87 -2.43 -4.72 7.59
C ASN A 87 -2.71 -3.58 6.61
N ILE A 88 -2.43 -2.34 7.02
CA ILE A 88 -2.69 -1.16 6.21
C ILE A 88 -1.46 -0.25 6.22
N ASN A 89 -1.04 0.20 5.04
CA ASN A 89 0.03 1.17 4.91
C ASN A 89 -0.35 2.48 5.62
N LYS A 90 0.57 3.02 6.44
CA LYS A 90 0.34 4.23 7.24
C LYS A 90 0.11 5.49 6.41
N THR A 91 0.53 5.52 5.15
CA THR A 91 0.26 6.64 4.24
C THR A 91 -1.21 6.72 3.81
N ASN A 92 -1.96 5.62 3.89
CA ASN A 92 -3.38 5.58 3.57
C ASN A 92 -4.21 6.35 4.61
N TYR A 93 -5.15 7.17 4.13
CA TYR A 93 -6.05 7.92 5.01
C TYR A 93 -6.89 7.01 5.91
N SER A 94 -7.39 5.91 5.38
CA SER A 94 -8.18 4.93 6.13
C SER A 94 -7.42 4.32 7.31
N HIS A 95 -6.08 4.21 7.25
CA HIS A 95 -5.27 3.80 8.39
C HIS A 95 -5.48 4.72 9.61
N HIS A 96 -5.46 6.04 9.39
CA HIS A 96 -5.66 7.02 10.47
C HIS A 96 -7.08 6.95 11.02
N VAL A 97 -8.08 6.84 10.14
CA VAL A 97 -9.49 6.73 10.53
C VAL A 97 -9.71 5.49 11.40
N ILE A 98 -9.24 4.32 10.95
CA ILE A 98 -9.39 3.06 11.71
C ILE A 98 -8.64 3.12 13.04
N LYS A 99 -7.43 3.70 13.07
CA LYS A 99 -6.66 3.85 14.31
C LYS A 99 -7.38 4.76 15.32
N GLN A 100 -8.10 5.76 14.84
CA GLN A 100 -8.85 6.69 15.69
C GLN A 100 -10.19 6.12 16.18
N THR A 101 -10.92 5.44 15.28
CA THR A 101 -12.30 4.98 15.56
C THR A 101 -12.35 3.59 16.17
N GLY A 102 -11.35 2.75 15.92
CA GLY A 102 -11.29 1.37 16.38
C GLY A 102 -12.27 0.42 15.69
N VAL A 103 -12.91 0.85 14.59
CA VAL A 103 -13.89 0.03 13.87
C VAL A 103 -13.66 0.06 12.37
N LEU A 104 -13.90 -1.05 11.71
CA LEU A 104 -13.81 -1.21 10.27
C LEU A 104 -14.71 -2.34 9.77
N ASN A 105 -15.04 -2.29 8.49
CA ASN A 105 -15.68 -3.42 7.82
C ASN A 105 -14.76 -3.96 6.73
N VAL A 106 -14.87 -5.26 6.47
CA VAL A 106 -14.12 -5.97 5.43
C VAL A 106 -15.10 -6.68 4.51
N ASN A 107 -14.95 -6.46 3.20
CA ASN A 107 -15.67 -7.18 2.17
C ASN A 107 -14.67 -7.96 1.30
N CYS A 108 -14.84 -9.27 1.18
CA CYS A 108 -14.10 -10.07 0.21
C CYS A 108 -14.62 -9.79 -1.19
N LEU A 109 -13.75 -9.53 -2.14
CA LEU A 109 -14.14 -9.32 -3.54
C LEU A 109 -14.34 -10.65 -4.27
N SER A 110 -15.34 -10.69 -5.14
CA SER A 110 -15.56 -11.81 -6.06
C SER A 110 -14.77 -11.60 -7.36
N VAL A 111 -14.56 -12.68 -8.11
CA VAL A 111 -13.98 -12.63 -9.46
C VAL A 111 -14.80 -11.79 -10.45
N GLU A 112 -16.08 -11.58 -10.14
CA GLU A 112 -17.01 -10.75 -10.93
C GLU A 112 -16.93 -9.24 -10.60
N ALA A 113 -16.11 -8.85 -9.59
CA ALA A 113 -15.97 -7.45 -9.22
C ALA A 113 -15.37 -6.63 -10.38
N PRO A 114 -16.04 -5.59 -10.86
CA PRO A 114 -15.57 -4.80 -11.98
C PRO A 114 -14.35 -3.96 -11.59
N PHE A 115 -13.54 -3.60 -12.59
CA PHE A 115 -12.34 -2.79 -12.36
C PHE A 115 -12.64 -1.44 -11.70
N SER A 116 -13.83 -0.87 -11.93
CA SER A 116 -14.27 0.39 -11.29
C SER A 116 -14.21 0.36 -9.75
N VAL A 117 -14.35 -0.81 -9.12
CA VAL A 117 -14.17 -0.97 -7.66
C VAL A 117 -12.72 -0.65 -7.26
N PHE A 118 -11.76 -1.09 -8.08
CA PHE A 118 -10.34 -0.80 -7.85
C PHE A 118 -10.00 0.66 -8.11
N GLU A 119 -10.59 1.28 -9.13
CA GLU A 119 -10.42 2.70 -9.40
C GLU A 119 -10.96 3.54 -8.22
N GLN A 120 -12.14 3.19 -7.72
CA GLN A 120 -12.80 3.92 -6.64
C GLN A 120 -12.06 3.79 -5.31
N PHE A 121 -11.68 2.58 -4.90
CA PHE A 121 -11.11 2.32 -3.58
C PHE A 121 -9.59 2.22 -3.57
N GLY A 122 -8.95 1.87 -4.70
CA GLY A 122 -7.52 1.67 -4.81
C GLY A 122 -6.74 2.90 -5.29
N PHE A 123 -7.26 3.65 -6.27
CA PHE A 123 -6.49 4.70 -6.95
C PHE A 123 -6.85 6.12 -6.51
N GLN A 124 -7.77 6.29 -5.59
CA GLN A 124 -8.14 7.59 -5.04
C GLN A 124 -7.80 7.68 -3.54
N SER A 125 -7.53 8.90 -3.07
CA SER A 125 -7.35 9.15 -1.65
C SER A 125 -8.62 9.69 -1.02
N GLY A 126 -9.04 9.12 0.12
CA GLY A 126 -10.16 9.66 0.91
C GLY A 126 -9.90 11.05 1.49
N ARG A 127 -8.65 11.57 1.40
CA ARG A 127 -8.35 12.97 1.75
C ARG A 127 -8.90 13.95 0.72
N SER A 128 -8.84 13.61 -0.55
CA SER A 128 -9.17 14.48 -1.68
C SER A 128 -10.46 14.12 -2.41
N ALA A 129 -10.97 12.92 -2.21
CA ALA A 129 -12.18 12.42 -2.87
C ALA A 129 -13.17 11.85 -1.86
N ASP A 130 -14.46 12.03 -2.14
CA ASP A 130 -15.50 11.26 -1.50
C ASP A 130 -15.72 9.98 -2.32
N LYS A 131 -15.16 8.88 -1.79
CA LYS A 131 -15.21 7.58 -2.44
C LYS A 131 -16.61 6.95 -2.46
N PHE A 132 -17.56 7.50 -1.71
CA PHE A 132 -18.94 7.04 -1.62
C PHE A 132 -19.94 8.05 -2.18
N ALA A 133 -19.47 9.10 -2.87
CA ALA A 133 -20.37 10.10 -3.48
C ALA A 133 -21.40 9.43 -4.39
N GLY A 134 -22.67 9.67 -4.09
CA GLY A 134 -23.80 9.09 -4.83
C GLY A 134 -24.16 7.64 -4.48
N GLN A 135 -23.41 6.98 -3.58
CA GLN A 135 -23.71 5.63 -3.09
C GLN A 135 -24.31 5.69 -1.67
N LYS A 136 -25.40 4.95 -1.48
CA LYS A 136 -26.10 4.90 -0.19
C LYS A 136 -25.59 3.79 0.75
N VAL A 137 -24.56 3.03 0.37
CA VAL A 137 -24.21 1.78 1.04
C VAL A 137 -22.70 1.68 1.28
N ASN A 138 -22.30 1.39 2.52
CA ASN A 138 -20.94 1.07 2.95
C ASN A 138 -20.47 -0.32 2.49
N ARG A 139 -21.16 -0.94 1.56
CA ARG A 139 -20.91 -2.28 1.05
C ARG A 139 -20.58 -2.22 -0.42
N SER A 140 -19.54 -2.94 -0.81
CA SER A 140 -19.38 -3.31 -2.20
C SER A 140 -20.43 -4.37 -2.55
N ASP A 141 -21.31 -4.07 -3.47
CA ASP A 141 -22.32 -5.04 -3.95
C ASP A 141 -21.69 -6.26 -4.65
N ASN A 142 -20.38 -6.18 -4.92
CA ASN A 142 -19.56 -7.25 -5.50
C ASN A 142 -18.78 -8.03 -4.44
N GLY A 143 -19.14 -7.91 -3.16
CA GLY A 143 -18.54 -8.64 -2.06
C GLY A 143 -19.16 -10.01 -1.84
N LEU A 144 -18.32 -10.98 -1.48
CA LEU A 144 -18.73 -12.35 -1.14
C LEU A 144 -19.07 -12.50 0.33
N VAL A 145 -18.26 -11.85 1.16
CA VAL A 145 -18.36 -11.94 2.62
C VAL A 145 -18.26 -10.52 3.16
N PHE A 146 -19.16 -10.20 4.07
CA PHE A 146 -19.13 -8.99 4.86
C PHE A 146 -18.72 -9.31 6.28
N MET A 147 -17.78 -8.58 6.82
CA MET A 147 -17.39 -8.66 8.24
C MET A 147 -17.34 -7.26 8.86
N SER A 148 -17.96 -7.11 10.03
CA SER A 148 -17.74 -5.95 10.90
C SER A 148 -16.71 -6.31 11.96
N LEU A 149 -15.71 -5.46 12.12
CA LEU A 149 -14.54 -5.69 12.95
C LEU A 149 -14.38 -4.57 13.97
N LYS A 150 -13.97 -4.96 15.19
CA LYS A 150 -13.54 -4.04 16.24
C LYS A 150 -12.07 -4.27 16.55
N VAL A 151 -11.26 -3.23 16.50
CA VAL A 151 -9.84 -3.28 16.82
C VAL A 151 -9.64 -3.59 18.31
N GLU A 152 -8.93 -4.67 18.61
CA GLU A 152 -8.49 -5.05 19.96
C GLU A 152 -7.06 -4.59 20.24
N GLN A 153 -6.18 -4.69 19.21
CA GLN A 153 -4.78 -4.33 19.33
C GLN A 153 -4.26 -3.72 18.02
N TYR A 154 -3.37 -2.75 18.15
CA TYR A 154 -2.62 -2.17 17.05
C TYR A 154 -1.14 -2.47 17.21
N VAL A 155 -0.49 -2.97 16.17
CA VAL A 155 0.95 -3.22 16.11
C VAL A 155 1.57 -2.33 15.03
N ASP A 156 2.57 -1.56 15.41
CA ASP A 156 3.33 -0.73 14.48
C ASP A 156 4.43 -1.57 13.81
N LEU A 157 4.36 -1.69 12.47
CA LEU A 157 5.31 -2.44 11.66
C LEU A 157 6.22 -1.52 10.82
N GLY A 158 6.42 -0.27 11.24
CA GLY A 158 7.20 0.71 10.49
C GLY A 158 6.37 1.37 9.40
N THR A 159 6.37 0.82 8.18
CA THR A 159 5.60 1.35 7.04
C THR A 159 4.10 1.05 7.12
N HIS A 160 3.73 -0.01 7.81
CA HIS A 160 2.35 -0.49 7.97
C HIS A 160 1.93 -0.52 9.42
N GLY A 161 0.63 -0.48 9.65
CA GLY A 161 0.01 -0.82 10.92
C GLY A 161 -0.80 -2.10 10.78
N MET A 162 -0.61 -3.04 11.71
CA MET A 162 -1.43 -4.24 11.80
C MET A 162 -2.51 -4.03 12.86
N PHE A 163 -3.75 -4.15 12.44
CA PHE A 163 -4.93 -4.11 13.30
C PHE A 163 -5.38 -5.54 13.59
N ILE A 164 -5.26 -5.97 14.84
CA ILE A 164 -5.81 -7.24 15.32
C ILE A 164 -7.22 -6.94 15.82
N CYS A 165 -8.20 -7.58 15.21
CA CYS A 165 -9.60 -7.27 15.39
C CYS A 165 -10.41 -8.48 15.82
N SER A 166 -11.38 -8.30 16.71
CA SER A 166 -12.47 -9.23 16.91
C SER A 166 -13.53 -9.06 15.81
N VAL A 167 -14.12 -10.15 15.38
CA VAL A 167 -15.25 -10.15 14.44
C VAL A 167 -16.54 -9.97 15.25
N THR A 168 -17.23 -8.85 15.02
CA THR A 168 -18.49 -8.53 15.70
C THR A 168 -19.70 -9.01 14.91
N GLU A 169 -19.58 -9.07 13.58
CA GLU A 169 -20.56 -9.63 12.67
C GLU A 169 -19.83 -10.23 11.47
N ALA A 170 -20.28 -11.38 10.98
CA ALA A 170 -19.84 -11.95 9.72
C ALA A 170 -20.99 -12.65 9.02
N ARG A 171 -21.06 -12.48 7.69
CA ARG A 171 -22.06 -13.18 6.87
C ARG A 171 -21.56 -13.40 5.46
N VAL A 172 -21.97 -14.52 4.89
CA VAL A 172 -21.81 -14.79 3.46
C VAL A 172 -22.88 -13.99 2.71
N VAL A 173 -22.48 -13.28 1.68
CA VAL A 173 -23.35 -12.43 0.86
C VAL A 173 -23.61 -13.06 -0.51
N SER A 174 -22.64 -13.84 -1.02
CA SER A 174 -22.70 -14.49 -2.33
C SER A 174 -21.86 -15.76 -2.33
N ASP A 175 -22.23 -16.71 -3.20
CA ASP A 175 -21.52 -17.98 -3.41
C ASP A 175 -20.53 -17.93 -4.59
N GLN A 176 -20.27 -16.73 -5.14
CA GLN A 176 -19.30 -16.57 -6.22
C GLN A 176 -17.88 -16.88 -5.75
N GLU A 177 -16.98 -17.15 -6.69
CA GLU A 177 -15.57 -17.41 -6.41
C GLU A 177 -14.85 -16.17 -5.86
N THR A 178 -14.00 -16.38 -4.86
CA THR A 178 -13.20 -15.32 -4.24
C THR A 178 -12.09 -14.87 -5.18
N MET A 179 -11.93 -13.56 -5.35
CA MET A 179 -10.83 -12.99 -6.13
C MET A 179 -9.52 -13.10 -5.36
N SER A 180 -8.56 -13.84 -5.92
CA SER A 180 -7.18 -13.80 -5.46
C SER A 180 -6.42 -12.62 -6.08
N TYR A 181 -5.36 -12.15 -5.42
CA TYR A 181 -4.48 -11.13 -5.97
C TYR A 181 -3.85 -11.56 -7.30
N THR A 182 -3.51 -12.86 -7.44
CA THR A 182 -2.99 -13.42 -8.69
C THR A 182 -4.03 -13.37 -9.81
N TYR A 183 -5.31 -13.67 -9.51
CA TYR A 183 -6.39 -13.57 -10.47
C TYR A 183 -6.58 -12.15 -10.96
N TYR A 184 -6.60 -11.18 -10.03
CA TYR A 184 -6.69 -9.74 -10.35
C TYR A 184 -5.57 -9.31 -11.31
N GLN A 185 -4.32 -9.65 -11.00
CA GLN A 185 -3.17 -9.27 -11.83
C GLN A 185 -3.24 -9.84 -13.25
N LYS A 186 -3.81 -11.02 -13.41
CA LYS A 186 -3.88 -11.71 -14.72
C LYS A 186 -5.10 -11.29 -15.55
N ASN A 187 -6.26 -11.10 -14.91
CA ASN A 187 -7.55 -11.08 -15.59
C ASN A 187 -8.31 -9.75 -15.45
N VAL A 188 -8.09 -8.98 -14.36
CA VAL A 188 -8.90 -7.79 -14.05
C VAL A 188 -8.11 -6.50 -14.25
N LYS A 189 -6.83 -6.51 -13.83
CA LYS A 189 -5.96 -5.34 -14.00
C LYS A 189 -5.76 -5.02 -15.48
N PRO A 190 -6.07 -3.78 -15.92
CA PRO A 190 -5.81 -3.39 -17.30
C PRO A 190 -4.33 -3.57 -17.65
N LYS A 191 -4.08 -4.22 -18.77
CA LYS A 191 -2.72 -4.28 -19.33
C LYS A 191 -2.45 -2.94 -19.98
N PRO A 192 -1.32 -2.28 -19.66
CA PRO A 192 -0.97 -1.04 -20.35
C PRO A 192 -0.86 -1.29 -21.85
N GLU A 193 -1.52 -0.46 -22.64
CA GLU A 193 -1.30 -0.43 -24.09
C GLU A 193 0.02 0.27 -24.35
N THR A 194 1.11 -0.50 -24.39
CA THR A 194 2.48 0.01 -24.59
C THR A 194 2.90 -0.01 -26.05
N GLU A 195 2.11 -0.63 -26.93
CA GLU A 195 2.43 -0.76 -28.36
C GLU A 195 2.55 0.64 -29.01
N GLY A 196 3.73 0.93 -29.55
CA GLY A 196 4.03 2.23 -30.16
C GLY A 196 4.28 3.39 -29.19
N LYS A 197 4.25 3.17 -27.89
CA LYS A 197 4.58 4.17 -26.86
C LYS A 197 6.03 4.03 -26.43
N LYS A 198 6.61 5.17 -26.05
CA LYS A 198 7.93 5.26 -25.42
C LYS A 198 7.79 5.85 -24.02
N GLY A 199 8.74 5.56 -23.15
CA GLY A 199 8.76 6.07 -21.80
C GLY A 199 8.81 4.96 -20.75
N PHE A 200 8.07 5.15 -19.66
CA PHE A 200 8.08 4.23 -18.52
C PHE A 200 6.66 3.88 -18.10
N VAL A 201 6.42 2.62 -17.80
CA VAL A 201 5.11 2.13 -17.33
C VAL A 201 5.15 1.79 -15.86
N CYS A 202 4.19 2.28 -15.10
CA CYS A 202 4.02 1.92 -13.69
C CYS A 202 3.54 0.46 -13.57
N LYS A 203 4.36 -0.40 -12.98
CA LYS A 203 4.04 -1.82 -12.74
C LYS A 203 2.80 -2.02 -11.87
N VAL A 204 2.47 -1.02 -11.05
CA VAL A 204 1.34 -1.10 -10.10
C VAL A 204 0.01 -0.81 -10.79
N CYS A 205 -0.12 0.29 -11.54
CA CYS A 205 -1.41 0.73 -12.11
C CYS A 205 -1.45 0.81 -13.63
N GLY A 206 -0.32 0.61 -14.33
CA GLY A 206 -0.26 0.69 -15.79
C GLY A 206 -0.19 2.12 -16.34
N TYR A 207 -0.07 3.15 -15.48
CA TYR A 207 0.14 4.53 -15.94
C TYR A 207 1.44 4.62 -16.75
N ILE A 208 1.39 5.34 -17.89
CA ILE A 208 2.55 5.55 -18.75
C ILE A 208 3.06 6.98 -18.54
N TYR A 209 4.33 7.09 -18.20
CA TYR A 209 5.07 8.34 -18.20
C TYR A 209 5.77 8.46 -19.56
N GLU A 210 5.39 9.49 -20.34
CA GLU A 210 5.92 9.75 -21.68
C GLU A 210 7.14 10.67 -21.59
N GLY A 211 8.31 10.12 -21.25
CA GLY A 211 9.56 10.84 -21.14
C GLY A 211 10.74 9.93 -21.45
N ASP A 212 11.85 10.48 -21.91
CA ASP A 212 13.07 9.72 -22.23
C ASP A 212 13.78 9.24 -20.97
N GLU A 213 13.64 9.97 -19.86
CA GLU A 213 14.21 9.63 -18.56
C GLU A 213 13.14 9.79 -17.46
N LEU A 214 13.10 8.85 -16.50
CA LEU A 214 12.21 8.93 -15.36
C LEU A 214 12.95 9.59 -14.19
N PRO A 215 12.46 10.73 -13.62
CA PRO A 215 13.06 11.33 -12.43
C PRO A 215 13.09 10.36 -11.25
N GLU A 216 14.17 10.38 -10.48
CA GLU A 216 14.33 9.47 -9.31
C GLU A 216 13.25 9.69 -8.23
N ASP A 217 12.78 10.92 -8.10
CA ASP A 217 11.72 11.31 -7.16
C ASP A 217 10.31 11.27 -7.77
N TYR A 218 10.16 10.71 -8.99
CA TYR A 218 8.88 10.65 -9.67
C TYR A 218 7.86 9.85 -8.89
N ILE A 219 6.68 10.43 -8.72
CA ILE A 219 5.53 9.81 -8.06
C ILE A 219 4.41 9.60 -9.07
N CYS A 220 3.97 8.37 -9.21
CA CYS A 220 2.85 8.05 -10.09
C CYS A 220 1.60 8.90 -9.76
N PRO A 221 1.03 9.64 -10.72
CA PRO A 221 -0.13 10.50 -10.45
C PRO A 221 -1.39 9.71 -10.10
N LEU A 222 -1.49 8.43 -10.54
CA LEU A 222 -2.65 7.58 -10.26
C LEU A 222 -2.52 6.85 -8.93
N CYS A 223 -1.48 6.02 -8.76
CA CYS A 223 -1.38 5.14 -7.60
C CYS A 223 -0.42 5.62 -6.49
N LYS A 224 0.27 6.74 -6.74
CA LYS A 224 1.21 7.39 -5.80
C LYS A 224 2.45 6.53 -5.44
N HIS A 225 2.78 5.53 -6.25
CA HIS A 225 4.01 4.77 -6.12
C HIS A 225 5.20 5.53 -6.72
N GLY A 226 6.39 5.27 -6.20
CA GLY A 226 7.63 5.95 -6.62
C GLY A 226 8.22 5.40 -7.92
N ALA A 227 9.32 6.03 -8.38
CA ALA A 227 10.02 5.69 -9.62
C ALA A 227 10.47 4.22 -9.67
N VAL A 228 10.80 3.60 -8.54
CA VAL A 228 11.21 2.18 -8.42
C VAL A 228 10.15 1.19 -8.93
N ASP A 229 8.90 1.61 -8.99
CA ASP A 229 7.78 0.81 -9.48
C ASP A 229 7.50 1.04 -10.97
N PHE A 230 8.37 1.73 -11.68
CA PHE A 230 8.28 1.91 -13.12
C PHE A 230 9.31 1.03 -13.85
N GLU A 231 8.96 0.65 -15.06
CA GLU A 231 9.85 -0.06 -15.99
C GLU A 231 9.81 0.62 -17.36
N PRO A 232 10.93 0.62 -18.12
CA PRO A 232 10.96 1.21 -19.45
C PRO A 232 10.05 0.44 -20.41
N ILE A 233 9.41 1.18 -21.30
CA ILE A 233 8.69 0.64 -22.47
C ILE A 233 9.71 0.57 -23.59
N GLY A 234 10.22 -0.64 -23.87
CA GLY A 234 11.28 -0.85 -24.84
C GLY A 234 10.87 -1.66 -26.02
#